data_330d1921e15fa700a61b81a3489c9e10
#
_entry.id   330d1921e15fa700a61b81a3489c9e10
#
_cell.length_a   1.000
_cell.length_b   1.000
_cell.length_c   1.000
_cell.angle_alpha   90.00
_cell.angle_beta   90.00
_cell.angle_gamma   90.00
#
_symmetry.space_group_name_H-M   'P 1'
#
loop_
_entity.id
_entity.type
_entity.pdbx_description
1 polymer ?
#
loop_
_entity_poly.entity_id
_entity_poly.type
_entity_poly.pdbx_seq_one_letter_code
_entity_poly.pdbx_strand_id
1 'polypeptide(L)'
;MSITGFAHKGRGVGVRDHQLILPSVVCSTHVSRKIANEVGALTFAHQNGCGIIGIDVPGVDNFFIELANHPNVQSVLVVSLGCETIQGPELLPKINRELSRLLVIQESGGASGTYEAGVVQAKELRDNFKSAPAVIEKLVVGLDLSRTVENLAALKAALGDAGLEAVIEDQLGVSEHNLAKLMSKKAQIILSFADDNQPPSGFPLIPVINIASSSPLHLALAAEFDLPSTATAQEIINLITAVGNGQKTKSEVSGIGEIVAPRSVRSV
;
A
#
# COMPACT_ATOMS: atom_id res chain seq x y z
N MET A 1 9.96 -7.96 21.59
CA MET A 1 10.18 -6.98 20.51
C MET A 1 9.16 -5.87 20.70
N SER A 2 9.54 -4.58 20.65
CA SER A 2 8.60 -3.45 20.77
C SER A 2 8.69 -2.63 19.47
N ILE A 3 7.56 -2.48 18.79
CA ILE A 3 7.43 -1.66 17.59
C ILE A 3 6.43 -0.55 17.91
N THR A 4 6.85 0.69 17.69
CA THR A 4 5.99 1.86 17.89
C THR A 4 5.60 2.42 16.55
N GLY A 5 4.29 2.42 16.29
CA GLY A 5 3.69 2.95 15.08
C GLY A 5 2.78 4.15 15.35
N PHE A 6 1.85 4.37 14.44
CA PHE A 6 0.92 5.49 14.41
C PHE A 6 -0.50 4.99 14.62
N ALA A 7 -1.15 5.44 15.68
CA ALA A 7 -2.56 5.10 15.93
C ALA A 7 -3.48 5.91 15.00
N HIS A 8 -4.27 5.21 14.21
CA HIS A 8 -5.26 5.80 13.31
C HIS A 8 -6.67 5.40 13.75
N LYS A 9 -7.51 6.38 14.03
CA LYS A 9 -8.88 6.14 14.51
C LYS A 9 -9.66 5.25 13.53
N GLY A 10 -10.12 4.09 14.01
CA GLY A 10 -10.90 3.14 13.22
C GLY A 10 -10.11 2.31 12.18
N ARG A 11 -8.76 2.49 12.09
CA ARG A 11 -7.88 1.70 11.19
C ARG A 11 -6.84 0.88 11.95
N GLY A 12 -6.67 1.13 13.25
CA GLY A 12 -5.66 0.46 14.08
C GLY A 12 -4.35 1.23 14.16
N VAL A 13 -3.24 0.52 14.40
CA VAL A 13 -1.91 1.10 14.51
C VAL A 13 -1.08 0.69 13.30
N GLY A 14 -0.63 1.64 12.50
CA GLY A 14 0.19 1.40 11.31
C GLY A 14 1.68 1.67 11.55
N VAL A 15 2.57 1.08 10.75
CA VAL A 15 4.01 1.37 10.75
C VAL A 15 4.34 2.63 9.93
N ARG A 16 3.36 3.15 9.19
CA ARG A 16 3.46 4.41 8.43
C ARG A 16 2.23 5.28 8.70
N ASP A 17 2.36 6.58 8.39
CA ASP A 17 1.37 7.64 8.64
C ASP A 17 1.03 8.33 7.32
N HIS A 18 0.48 7.57 6.36
CA HIS A 18 0.22 8.07 5.01
C HIS A 18 -1.12 8.77 4.90
N GLN A 19 -1.13 9.95 4.28
CA GLN A 19 -2.34 10.51 3.69
C GLN A 19 -2.47 9.97 2.26
N LEU A 20 -3.67 9.52 1.88
CA LEU A 20 -3.96 8.98 0.56
C LEU A 20 -4.89 9.91 -0.23
N ILE A 21 -4.46 10.35 -1.41
CA ILE A 21 -5.35 10.95 -2.41
C ILE A 21 -5.75 9.84 -3.37
N LEU A 22 -7.00 9.38 -3.28
CA LEU A 22 -7.51 8.22 -3.96
C LEU A 22 -8.28 8.62 -5.22
N PRO A 23 -7.72 8.43 -6.43
CA PRO A 23 -8.49 8.58 -7.66
C PRO A 23 -9.43 7.40 -7.85
N SER A 24 -10.73 7.63 -8.02
CA SER A 24 -11.70 6.54 -8.27
C SER A 24 -11.76 6.10 -9.73
N VAL A 25 -11.11 6.86 -10.63
CA VAL A 25 -11.10 6.62 -12.07
C VAL A 25 -9.85 7.24 -12.71
N VAL A 26 -9.41 6.74 -13.87
CA VAL A 26 -8.24 7.29 -14.59
C VAL A 26 -8.36 8.80 -14.85
N CYS A 27 -9.55 9.31 -15.15
CA CYS A 27 -9.78 10.73 -15.43
C CYS A 27 -9.47 11.64 -14.24
N SER A 28 -9.57 11.16 -13.01
CA SER A 28 -9.23 11.91 -11.80
C SER A 28 -7.74 11.81 -11.42
N THR A 29 -6.97 10.92 -12.04
CA THR A 29 -5.55 10.69 -11.72
C THR A 29 -4.70 11.95 -11.81
N HIS A 30 -4.88 12.77 -12.87
CA HIS A 30 -4.07 13.98 -13.06
C HIS A 30 -4.26 14.98 -11.91
N VAL A 31 -5.51 15.25 -11.52
CA VAL A 31 -5.83 16.17 -10.43
C VAL A 31 -5.36 15.59 -9.09
N SER A 32 -5.57 14.29 -8.84
CA SER A 32 -5.10 13.59 -7.65
C SER A 32 -3.59 13.69 -7.48
N ARG A 33 -2.82 13.52 -8.56
CA ARG A 33 -1.36 13.69 -8.55
C ARG A 33 -0.94 15.12 -8.21
N LYS A 34 -1.61 16.13 -8.77
CA LYS A 34 -1.30 17.52 -8.44
C LYS A 34 -1.56 17.83 -6.97
N ILE A 35 -2.70 17.37 -6.42
CA ILE A 35 -3.01 17.54 -5.00
C ILE A 35 -1.98 16.81 -4.15
N ALA A 36 -1.70 15.54 -4.46
CA ALA A 36 -0.77 14.72 -3.69
C ALA A 36 0.65 15.32 -3.65
N ASN A 37 1.14 15.80 -4.78
CA ASN A 37 2.45 16.47 -4.87
C ASN A 37 2.51 17.73 -4.02
N GLU A 38 1.44 18.55 -4.03
CA GLU A 38 1.40 19.79 -3.24
C GLU A 38 1.39 19.56 -1.74
N VAL A 39 0.72 18.49 -1.29
CA VAL A 39 0.57 18.21 0.15
C VAL A 39 1.51 17.11 0.65
N GLY A 40 2.33 16.52 -0.20
CA GLY A 40 3.21 15.40 0.14
C GLY A 40 2.44 14.13 0.55
N ALA A 41 1.34 13.83 -0.16
CA ALA A 41 0.52 12.65 0.09
C ALA A 41 0.83 11.52 -0.90
N LEU A 42 0.42 10.29 -0.58
CA LEU A 42 0.42 9.18 -1.52
C LEU A 42 -0.72 9.31 -2.53
N THR A 43 -0.48 8.87 -3.74
CA THR A 43 -1.50 8.65 -4.77
C THR A 43 -1.00 7.59 -5.74
N PHE A 44 -1.83 7.18 -6.68
CA PHE A 44 -1.47 6.21 -7.71
C PHE A 44 -2.08 6.56 -9.07
N ALA A 45 -1.58 5.92 -10.13
CA ALA A 45 -2.18 5.98 -11.44
C ALA A 45 -3.34 4.99 -11.51
N HIS A 46 -4.56 5.51 -11.51
CA HIS A 46 -5.72 4.64 -11.74
C HIS A 46 -5.69 4.12 -13.19
N GLN A 47 -5.70 2.81 -13.35
CA GLN A 47 -5.49 2.17 -14.66
C GLN A 47 -6.77 1.99 -15.47
N ASN A 48 -7.94 2.21 -14.85
CA ASN A 48 -9.22 1.93 -15.45
C ASN A 48 -9.98 3.21 -15.80
N GLY A 49 -10.57 3.21 -17.00
CA GLY A 49 -11.47 4.25 -17.48
C GLY A 49 -12.83 4.22 -16.77
N CYS A 50 -13.81 4.94 -17.33
CA CYS A 50 -15.14 5.05 -16.75
C CYS A 50 -15.88 3.72 -16.66
N GLY A 51 -15.59 2.77 -17.53
CA GLY A 51 -16.22 1.44 -17.57
C GLY A 51 -15.34 0.35 -16.98
N ILE A 52 -15.52 -0.01 -15.72
CA ILE A 52 -15.10 -1.31 -15.20
C ILE A 52 -16.22 -2.29 -15.48
N ILE A 53 -15.89 -3.41 -16.13
CA ILE A 53 -16.91 -4.35 -16.64
C ILE A 53 -17.19 -5.46 -15.63
N GLY A 54 -18.47 -5.65 -15.32
CA GLY A 54 -19.09 -6.84 -14.77
C GLY A 54 -18.40 -7.43 -13.55
N ILE A 55 -17.65 -8.49 -13.75
CA ILE A 55 -17.07 -9.29 -12.66
C ILE A 55 -15.94 -8.61 -11.89
N ASP A 56 -15.30 -7.60 -12.48
CA ASP A 56 -14.20 -6.87 -11.82
C ASP A 56 -14.71 -5.77 -10.88
N VAL A 57 -15.95 -5.29 -11.02
CA VAL A 57 -16.50 -4.20 -10.22
C VAL A 57 -16.41 -4.47 -8.71
N PRO A 58 -16.88 -5.61 -8.18
CA PRO A 58 -16.77 -5.88 -6.74
C PRO A 58 -15.33 -5.99 -6.25
N GLY A 59 -14.44 -6.55 -7.08
CA GLY A 59 -13.02 -6.72 -6.75
C GLY A 59 -12.31 -5.37 -6.61
N VAL A 60 -12.53 -4.46 -7.55
CA VAL A 60 -11.92 -3.11 -7.55
C VAL A 60 -12.55 -2.24 -6.46
N ASP A 61 -13.86 -2.30 -6.23
CA ASP A 61 -14.54 -1.59 -5.15
C ASP A 61 -13.98 -2.01 -3.78
N ASN A 62 -13.89 -3.31 -3.53
CA ASN A 62 -13.28 -3.86 -2.32
C ASN A 62 -11.82 -3.44 -2.16
N PHE A 63 -11.04 -3.47 -3.24
CA PHE A 63 -9.65 -3.03 -3.21
C PHE A 63 -9.51 -1.57 -2.75
N PHE A 64 -10.34 -0.66 -3.24
CA PHE A 64 -10.33 0.74 -2.79
C PHE A 64 -10.74 0.89 -1.32
N ILE A 65 -11.75 0.11 -0.87
CA ILE A 65 -12.18 0.11 0.54
C ILE A 65 -11.03 -0.37 1.43
N GLU A 66 -10.38 -1.47 1.08
CA GLU A 66 -9.29 -2.06 1.85
C GLU A 66 -8.04 -1.18 1.86
N LEU A 67 -7.70 -0.57 0.71
CA LEU A 67 -6.61 0.40 0.58
C LEU A 67 -6.86 1.62 1.47
N ALA A 68 -8.08 2.19 1.42
CA ALA A 68 -8.46 3.38 2.19
C ALA A 68 -8.55 3.12 3.70
N ASN A 69 -8.88 1.88 4.11
CA ASN A 69 -8.99 1.46 5.51
C ASN A 69 -7.75 0.72 6.02
N HIS A 70 -6.62 0.78 5.28
CA HIS A 70 -5.40 0.11 5.69
C HIS A 70 -4.79 0.76 6.94
N PRO A 71 -4.18 -0.01 7.88
CA PRO A 71 -3.55 0.55 9.09
C PRO A 71 -2.48 1.62 8.83
N ASN A 72 -1.79 1.59 7.69
CA ASN A 72 -0.78 2.60 7.32
C ASN A 72 -1.36 3.91 6.76
N VAL A 73 -2.70 4.04 6.70
CA VAL A 73 -3.39 5.25 6.18
C VAL A 73 -3.95 6.09 7.32
N GLN A 74 -3.47 7.31 7.41
CA GLN A 74 -3.97 8.31 8.35
C GLN A 74 -5.32 8.89 7.89
N SER A 75 -5.37 9.40 6.65
CA SER A 75 -6.57 10.04 6.10
C SER A 75 -6.68 9.84 4.60
N VAL A 76 -7.88 10.01 4.04
CA VAL A 76 -8.16 9.80 2.61
C VAL A 76 -8.93 10.97 2.03
N LEU A 77 -8.47 11.47 0.89
CA LEU A 77 -9.26 12.33 0.02
C LEU A 77 -9.59 11.56 -1.26
N VAL A 78 -10.85 11.18 -1.43
CA VAL A 78 -11.33 10.56 -2.67
C VAL A 78 -11.55 11.64 -3.71
N VAL A 79 -11.01 11.44 -4.92
CA VAL A 79 -11.21 12.32 -6.08
C VAL A 79 -11.91 11.54 -7.16
N SER A 80 -13.15 11.86 -7.40
CA SER A 80 -14.09 11.21 -8.31
C SER A 80 -14.35 12.11 -9.53
N LEU A 81 -14.71 11.52 -10.68
CA LEU A 81 -15.13 12.30 -11.85
C LEU A 81 -16.60 12.68 -11.78
N GLY A 82 -17.49 11.70 -11.49
CA GLY A 82 -18.95 11.83 -11.42
C GLY A 82 -19.72 10.94 -12.41
N CYS A 83 -19.05 10.25 -13.32
CA CYS A 83 -19.69 9.34 -14.30
C CYS A 83 -19.04 7.96 -14.40
N GLU A 84 -18.13 7.64 -13.50
CA GLU A 84 -17.45 6.33 -13.41
C GLU A 84 -18.35 5.23 -12.82
N THR A 85 -17.99 3.98 -13.07
CA THR A 85 -18.73 2.81 -12.55
C THR A 85 -18.68 2.71 -11.03
N ILE A 86 -17.50 2.95 -10.42
CA ILE A 86 -17.35 2.97 -8.95
C ILE A 86 -17.44 4.42 -8.49
N GLN A 87 -18.64 4.83 -8.12
CA GLN A 87 -18.95 6.22 -7.75
C GLN A 87 -18.33 6.61 -6.42
N GLY A 88 -17.66 7.77 -6.37
CA GLY A 88 -17.12 8.31 -5.13
C GLY A 88 -18.15 8.45 -4.00
N PRO A 89 -19.39 8.95 -4.24
CA PRO A 89 -20.43 9.00 -3.23
C PRO A 89 -20.86 7.64 -2.67
N GLU A 90 -20.74 6.56 -3.46
CA GLU A 90 -21.03 5.19 -3.01
C GLU A 90 -19.85 4.56 -2.26
N LEU A 91 -18.62 4.96 -2.60
CA LEU A 91 -17.40 4.50 -1.96
C LEU A 91 -17.20 5.13 -0.58
N LEU A 92 -17.44 6.42 -0.43
CA LEU A 92 -17.18 7.18 0.80
C LEU A 92 -17.88 6.59 2.05
N PRO A 93 -19.13 6.12 2.02
CA PRO A 93 -19.77 5.47 3.17
C PRO A 93 -19.11 4.19 3.64
N LYS A 94 -18.35 3.50 2.78
CA LYS A 94 -17.69 2.22 3.04
C LYS A 94 -16.29 2.39 3.66
N ILE A 95 -15.74 3.59 3.64
CA ILE A 95 -14.47 3.93 4.25
C ILE A 95 -14.68 4.78 5.51
N ASN A 96 -13.65 4.92 6.34
CA ASN A 96 -13.76 5.68 7.60
C ASN A 96 -14.13 7.16 7.33
N ARG A 97 -15.39 7.51 7.57
CA ARG A 97 -15.94 8.84 7.25
C ARG A 97 -15.30 10.00 8.00
N GLU A 98 -14.88 9.77 9.24
CA GLU A 98 -14.27 10.85 10.03
C GLU A 98 -12.93 11.29 9.43
N LEU A 99 -12.18 10.33 8.87
CA LEU A 99 -10.85 10.52 8.31
C LEU A 99 -10.88 10.58 6.77
N SER A 100 -12.03 10.88 6.18
CA SER A 100 -12.16 10.89 4.72
C SER A 100 -13.02 12.05 4.23
N ARG A 101 -12.69 12.53 3.02
CA ARG A 101 -13.46 13.54 2.26
C ARG A 101 -13.60 13.08 0.82
N LEU A 102 -14.54 13.68 0.11
CA LEU A 102 -14.80 13.44 -1.31
C LEU A 102 -14.86 14.75 -2.07
N LEU A 103 -14.24 14.76 -3.24
CA LEU A 103 -14.43 15.77 -4.27
C LEU A 103 -14.85 15.10 -5.57
N VAL A 104 -15.91 15.65 -6.19
CA VAL A 104 -16.39 15.22 -7.51
C VAL A 104 -16.02 16.32 -8.51
N ILE A 105 -15.19 15.98 -9.52
CA ILE A 105 -14.64 16.97 -10.47
C ILE A 105 -15.75 17.75 -11.18
N GLN A 106 -16.82 17.06 -11.61
CA GLN A 106 -17.94 17.69 -12.31
C GLN A 106 -18.73 18.67 -11.43
N GLU A 107 -18.66 18.53 -10.10
CA GLU A 107 -19.36 19.38 -9.13
C GLU A 107 -18.45 20.42 -8.48
N SER A 108 -17.13 20.28 -8.62
CA SER A 108 -16.13 21.12 -7.95
C SER A 108 -15.50 22.18 -8.85
N GLY A 109 -16.18 22.59 -9.91
CA GLY A 109 -15.64 23.59 -10.86
C GLY A 109 -14.56 23.05 -11.80
N GLY A 110 -14.64 21.75 -12.14
CA GLY A 110 -13.68 21.07 -13.01
C GLY A 110 -12.33 20.84 -12.34
N ALA A 111 -11.30 20.57 -13.14
CA ALA A 111 -9.97 20.19 -12.64
C ALA A 111 -9.31 21.29 -11.76
N SER A 112 -9.49 22.56 -12.11
CA SER A 112 -8.89 23.67 -11.35
C SER A 112 -9.54 23.85 -9.98
N GLY A 113 -10.86 23.93 -9.93
CA GLY A 113 -11.60 24.06 -8.66
C GLY A 113 -11.40 22.85 -7.76
N THR A 114 -11.35 21.64 -8.34
CA THR A 114 -11.04 20.39 -7.59
C THR A 114 -9.64 20.42 -7.00
N TYR A 115 -8.65 20.93 -7.75
CA TYR A 115 -7.28 21.06 -7.24
C TYR A 115 -7.23 22.02 -6.04
N GLU A 116 -7.80 23.21 -6.17
CA GLU A 116 -7.78 24.23 -5.10
C GLU A 116 -8.48 23.71 -3.84
N ALA A 117 -9.70 23.20 -3.98
CA ALA A 117 -10.46 22.62 -2.86
C ALA A 117 -9.75 21.38 -2.26
N GLY A 118 -9.12 20.57 -3.12
CA GLY A 118 -8.44 19.34 -2.71
C GLY A 118 -7.20 19.61 -1.85
N VAL A 119 -6.41 20.62 -2.20
CA VAL A 119 -5.25 21.03 -1.38
C VAL A 119 -5.70 21.51 0.00
N VAL A 120 -6.77 22.32 0.05
CA VAL A 120 -7.32 22.81 1.33
C VAL A 120 -7.83 21.65 2.18
N GLN A 121 -8.69 20.79 1.62
CA GLN A 121 -9.29 19.68 2.36
C GLN A 121 -8.26 18.65 2.81
N ALA A 122 -7.23 18.37 2.01
CA ALA A 122 -6.16 17.44 2.39
C ALA A 122 -5.33 17.99 3.57
N LYS A 123 -5.01 19.29 3.58
CA LYS A 123 -4.32 19.95 4.69
C LYS A 123 -5.17 19.90 5.96
N GLU A 124 -6.46 20.27 5.87
CA GLU A 124 -7.39 20.20 6.99
C GLU A 124 -7.53 18.78 7.57
N LEU A 125 -7.62 17.75 6.72
CA LEU A 125 -7.67 16.37 7.18
C LEU A 125 -6.42 16.01 7.99
N ARG A 126 -5.23 16.39 7.52
CA ARG A 126 -3.96 16.11 8.20
C ARG A 126 -3.84 16.86 9.53
N ASP A 127 -4.26 18.11 9.57
CA ASP A 127 -4.13 18.94 10.76
C ASP A 127 -5.12 18.55 11.86
N ASN A 128 -6.34 18.17 11.47
CA ASN A 128 -7.41 17.81 12.41
C ASN A 128 -7.25 16.38 12.99
N PHE A 129 -6.49 15.50 12.32
CA PHE A 129 -6.39 14.09 12.68
C PHE A 129 -4.92 13.65 12.83
N LYS A 130 -4.20 14.34 13.70
CA LYS A 130 -2.81 13.95 14.01
C LYS A 130 -2.77 12.59 14.66
N SER A 131 -1.92 11.72 14.13
CA SER A 131 -1.70 10.39 14.66
C SER A 131 -0.90 10.44 15.97
N ALA A 132 -1.26 9.59 16.92
CA ALA A 132 -0.52 9.43 18.16
C ALA A 132 0.41 8.21 18.08
N PRO A 133 1.62 8.27 18.69
CA PRO A 133 2.45 7.08 18.83
C PRO A 133 1.73 6.00 19.63
N ALA A 134 1.79 4.75 19.16
CA ALA A 134 1.22 3.62 19.87
C ALA A 134 2.04 2.35 19.62
N VAL A 135 2.04 1.45 20.60
CA VAL A 135 2.69 0.14 20.43
C VAL A 135 1.84 -0.73 19.52
N ILE A 136 2.47 -1.39 18.56
CA ILE A 136 1.83 -2.41 17.73
C ILE A 136 1.87 -3.73 18.50
N GLU A 137 0.73 -4.16 19.01
CA GLU A 137 0.63 -5.42 19.76
C GLU A 137 0.83 -6.64 18.87
N LYS A 138 0.36 -6.57 17.64
CA LYS A 138 0.41 -7.65 16.66
C LYS A 138 0.70 -7.09 15.25
N LEU A 139 1.96 -7.15 14.85
CA LEU A 139 2.36 -6.75 13.51
C LEU A 139 2.05 -7.85 12.50
N VAL A 140 1.31 -7.51 11.45
CA VAL A 140 1.02 -8.41 10.33
C VAL A 140 2.12 -8.24 9.27
N VAL A 141 2.86 -9.33 9.01
CA VAL A 141 3.93 -9.39 8.01
C VAL A 141 3.44 -10.22 6.82
N GLY A 142 3.39 -9.60 5.65
CA GLY A 142 3.07 -10.25 4.38
C GLY A 142 4.29 -11.01 3.84
N LEU A 143 4.09 -12.21 3.36
CA LEU A 143 5.10 -12.98 2.63
C LEU A 143 4.66 -13.08 1.16
N ASP A 144 5.32 -12.34 0.28
CA ASP A 144 5.20 -12.48 -1.17
C ASP A 144 6.16 -13.58 -1.63
N LEU A 145 5.61 -14.75 -1.94
CA LEU A 145 6.33 -15.91 -2.40
C LEU A 145 6.26 -16.03 -3.93
N SER A 146 6.77 -15.04 -4.63
CA SER A 146 6.86 -15.08 -6.11
C SER A 146 7.82 -16.15 -6.62
N ARG A 147 8.65 -16.73 -5.76
CA ARG A 147 9.47 -17.91 -5.97
C ARG A 147 9.35 -18.89 -4.81
N THR A 148 9.82 -20.12 -5.03
CA THR A 148 9.96 -21.09 -3.95
C THR A 148 11.01 -20.63 -2.94
N VAL A 149 10.67 -20.66 -1.65
CA VAL A 149 11.54 -20.28 -0.53
C VAL A 149 11.92 -21.53 0.26
N GLU A 150 13.20 -21.81 0.32
CA GLU A 150 13.73 -22.89 1.15
C GLU A 150 13.50 -22.56 2.64
N ASN A 151 13.19 -23.58 3.43
CA ASN A 151 12.95 -23.43 4.87
C ASN A 151 11.83 -22.42 5.27
N LEU A 152 10.83 -22.22 4.41
CA LEU A 152 9.69 -21.35 4.69
C LEU A 152 9.02 -21.68 6.04
N ALA A 153 8.92 -22.98 6.38
CA ALA A 153 8.32 -23.40 7.65
C ALA A 153 9.13 -22.90 8.86
N ALA A 154 10.46 -22.93 8.78
CA ALA A 154 11.34 -22.44 9.84
C ALA A 154 11.26 -20.90 9.95
N LEU A 155 11.20 -20.18 8.82
CA LEU A 155 10.99 -18.73 8.84
C LEU A 155 9.66 -18.36 9.48
N LYS A 156 8.57 -19.05 9.14
CA LYS A 156 7.26 -18.82 9.74
C LYS A 156 7.25 -19.08 11.24
N ALA A 157 7.89 -20.15 11.70
CA ALA A 157 8.04 -20.45 13.11
C ALA A 157 8.79 -19.31 13.83
N ALA A 158 9.93 -18.87 13.29
CA ALA A 158 10.72 -17.79 13.85
C ALA A 158 9.96 -16.45 13.91
N LEU A 159 9.16 -16.11 12.89
CA LEU A 159 8.28 -14.95 12.92
C LEU A 159 7.23 -15.07 14.04
N GLY A 160 6.60 -16.24 14.17
CA GLY A 160 5.63 -16.52 15.25
C GLY A 160 6.25 -16.41 16.64
N ASP A 161 7.43 -16.99 16.85
CA ASP A 161 8.18 -16.91 18.12
C ASP A 161 8.57 -15.46 18.47
N ALA A 162 8.77 -14.61 17.44
CA ALA A 162 9.00 -13.18 17.61
C ALA A 162 7.71 -12.37 17.86
N GLY A 163 6.53 -13.00 17.89
CA GLY A 163 5.23 -12.35 18.10
C GLY A 163 4.66 -11.66 16.84
N LEU A 164 5.13 -12.07 15.64
CA LEU A 164 4.67 -11.55 14.37
C LEU A 164 3.63 -12.47 13.74
N GLU A 165 2.60 -11.90 13.13
CA GLU A 165 1.63 -12.66 12.33
C GLU A 165 2.06 -12.71 10.87
N ALA A 166 2.27 -13.90 10.30
CA ALA A 166 2.60 -14.07 8.91
C ALA A 166 1.36 -14.38 8.06
N VAL A 167 1.09 -13.57 7.03
CA VAL A 167 0.11 -13.83 5.97
C VAL A 167 0.83 -14.05 4.65
N ILE A 168 0.32 -14.96 3.82
CA ILE A 168 1.05 -15.45 2.63
C ILE A 168 0.23 -15.24 1.37
N GLU A 169 0.93 -14.87 0.29
CA GLU A 169 0.53 -15.00 -1.11
C GLU A 169 1.67 -15.65 -1.89
N ASP A 170 1.35 -16.68 -2.66
CA ASP A 170 2.31 -17.58 -3.30
C ASP A 170 2.10 -17.73 -4.81
N GLN A 171 1.49 -16.75 -5.45
CA GLN A 171 1.35 -16.77 -6.90
C GLN A 171 2.71 -16.53 -7.55
N LEU A 172 3.28 -17.60 -8.13
CA LEU A 172 4.61 -17.56 -8.73
C LEU A 172 4.67 -16.58 -9.92
N GLY A 173 5.76 -15.83 -9.98
CA GLY A 173 6.06 -14.94 -11.09
C GLY A 173 5.16 -13.69 -11.21
N VAL A 174 4.35 -13.35 -10.19
CA VAL A 174 3.42 -12.20 -10.25
C VAL A 174 3.38 -11.46 -8.91
N SER A 175 4.51 -10.83 -8.55
CA SER A 175 4.66 -10.10 -7.28
C SER A 175 3.59 -9.00 -7.10
N GLU A 176 3.29 -8.22 -8.13
CA GLU A 176 2.30 -7.13 -8.04
C GLU A 176 0.92 -7.61 -7.54
N HIS A 177 0.46 -8.77 -8.02
CA HIS A 177 -0.80 -9.37 -7.55
C HIS A 177 -0.70 -9.85 -6.10
N ASN A 178 0.42 -10.44 -5.71
CA ASN A 178 0.66 -10.86 -4.34
C ASN A 178 0.67 -9.65 -3.39
N LEU A 179 1.36 -8.57 -3.75
CA LEU A 179 1.41 -7.34 -2.94
C LEU A 179 0.01 -6.74 -2.72
N ALA A 180 -0.80 -6.66 -3.76
CA ALA A 180 -2.18 -6.17 -3.66
C ALA A 180 -3.05 -7.04 -2.74
N LYS A 181 -2.93 -8.38 -2.81
CA LYS A 181 -3.65 -9.30 -1.93
C LYS A 181 -3.14 -9.26 -0.49
N LEU A 182 -1.82 -9.08 -0.28
CA LEU A 182 -1.24 -8.90 1.05
C LEU A 182 -1.71 -7.59 1.69
N MET A 183 -1.87 -6.52 0.91
CA MET A 183 -2.49 -5.28 1.37
C MET A 183 -3.92 -5.54 1.86
N SER A 184 -4.71 -6.29 1.12
CA SER A 184 -6.08 -6.69 1.51
C SER A 184 -6.10 -7.53 2.80
N LYS A 185 -5.07 -8.31 3.07
CA LYS A 185 -4.87 -9.04 4.33
C LYS A 185 -4.31 -8.17 5.48
N LYS A 186 -4.24 -6.84 5.29
CA LYS A 186 -3.74 -5.88 6.27
C LYS A 186 -2.27 -6.06 6.65
N ALA A 187 -1.45 -6.62 5.74
CA ALA A 187 -0.01 -6.68 5.93
C ALA A 187 0.56 -5.26 6.08
N GLN A 188 1.25 -5.00 7.17
CA GLN A 188 1.81 -3.68 7.48
C GLN A 188 3.25 -3.53 6.99
N ILE A 189 3.95 -4.66 6.83
CA ILE A 189 5.27 -4.80 6.20
C ILE A 189 5.19 -6.05 5.30
N ILE A 190 5.85 -6.02 4.15
CA ILE A 190 5.92 -7.17 3.25
C ILE A 190 7.37 -7.62 3.10
N LEU A 191 7.62 -8.92 3.20
CA LEU A 191 8.84 -9.58 2.75
C LEU A 191 8.58 -10.10 1.33
N SER A 192 9.28 -9.58 0.34
CA SER A 192 9.17 -10.03 -1.03
C SER A 192 10.33 -10.94 -1.39
N PHE A 193 10.00 -12.17 -1.77
CA PHE A 193 10.92 -13.16 -2.30
C PHE A 193 10.77 -13.17 -3.83
N ALA A 194 11.29 -12.12 -4.47
CA ALA A 194 11.19 -11.95 -5.91
C ALA A 194 11.86 -13.08 -6.69
N ASP A 195 11.31 -13.38 -7.87
CA ASP A 195 11.90 -14.32 -8.83
C ASP A 195 13.17 -13.72 -9.47
N ASP A 196 14.08 -14.57 -9.94
CA ASP A 196 15.32 -14.16 -10.61
C ASP A 196 15.09 -13.30 -11.86
N ASN A 197 13.95 -13.49 -12.50
CA ASN A 197 13.57 -12.81 -13.75
C ASN A 197 12.75 -11.55 -13.55
N GLN A 198 12.48 -11.17 -12.29
CA GLN A 198 11.70 -9.97 -11.97
C GLN A 198 12.53 -8.98 -11.16
N PRO A 199 12.43 -7.69 -11.45
CA PRO A 199 13.05 -6.66 -10.63
C PRO A 199 12.42 -6.64 -9.24
N PRO A 200 13.13 -6.17 -8.21
CA PRO A 200 12.55 -5.91 -6.91
C PRO A 200 11.30 -5.07 -7.02
N SER A 201 10.27 -5.43 -6.27
CA SER A 201 8.97 -4.76 -6.28
C SER A 201 8.83 -3.84 -5.09
N GLY A 202 7.91 -2.87 -5.20
CA GLY A 202 7.48 -2.00 -4.13
C GLY A 202 5.96 -1.85 -4.11
N PHE A 203 5.43 -1.41 -2.99
CA PHE A 203 4.03 -1.03 -2.84
C PHE A 203 3.98 0.25 -2.00
N PRO A 204 3.71 1.42 -2.58
CA PRO A 204 3.93 2.72 -1.92
C PRO A 204 3.26 2.89 -0.55
N LEU A 205 2.17 2.15 -0.28
CA LEU A 205 1.46 2.19 0.99
C LEU A 205 2.12 1.35 2.10
N ILE A 206 2.89 0.31 1.72
CA ILE A 206 3.42 -0.70 2.63
C ILE A 206 4.93 -0.84 2.39
N PRO A 207 5.77 -0.74 3.42
CA PRO A 207 7.19 -1.04 3.27
C PRO A 207 7.40 -2.45 2.74
N VAL A 208 8.12 -2.58 1.62
CA VAL A 208 8.49 -3.88 1.03
C VAL A 208 9.98 -4.10 1.25
N ILE A 209 10.33 -5.15 1.99
CA ILE A 209 11.69 -5.64 2.20
C ILE A 209 11.97 -6.66 1.11
N ASN A 210 12.84 -6.33 0.17
CA ASN A 210 13.20 -7.20 -0.94
C ASN A 210 14.38 -8.10 -0.56
N ILE A 211 14.18 -9.43 -0.70
CA ILE A 211 15.18 -10.45 -0.42
C ILE A 211 15.62 -11.06 -1.75
N ALA A 212 16.91 -10.93 -2.07
CA ALA A 212 17.46 -11.45 -3.32
C ALA A 212 17.34 -12.98 -3.41
N SER A 213 17.19 -13.49 -4.62
CA SER A 213 17.14 -14.95 -4.88
C SER A 213 18.52 -15.58 -4.87
N SER A 214 19.56 -14.82 -5.18
CA SER A 214 20.95 -15.31 -5.24
C SER A 214 21.97 -14.23 -4.83
N SER A 215 23.16 -14.65 -4.42
CA SER A 215 24.25 -13.72 -4.08
C SER A 215 24.72 -12.89 -5.28
N PRO A 216 24.88 -13.45 -6.50
CA PRO A 216 25.20 -12.63 -7.67
C PRO A 216 24.17 -11.55 -7.96
N LEU A 217 22.89 -11.86 -7.87
CA LEU A 217 21.81 -10.88 -8.09
C LEU A 217 21.84 -9.78 -7.02
N HIS A 218 22.03 -10.16 -5.75
CA HIS A 218 22.18 -9.18 -4.67
C HIS A 218 23.35 -8.21 -4.90
N LEU A 219 24.48 -8.72 -5.38
CA LEU A 219 25.65 -7.88 -5.68
C LEU A 219 25.40 -6.95 -6.87
N ALA A 220 24.73 -7.46 -7.92
CA ALA A 220 24.41 -6.68 -9.12
C ALA A 220 23.42 -5.55 -8.86
N LEU A 221 22.43 -5.78 -7.98
CA LEU A 221 21.35 -4.86 -7.66
C LEU A 221 21.34 -4.48 -6.16
N ALA A 222 22.53 -4.27 -5.59
CA ALA A 222 22.69 -4.01 -4.16
C ALA A 222 21.94 -2.75 -3.67
N ALA A 223 21.64 -1.80 -4.57
CA ALA A 223 20.84 -0.62 -4.23
C ALA A 223 19.34 -0.91 -4.08
N GLU A 224 18.85 -2.07 -4.55
CA GLU A 224 17.44 -2.40 -4.65
C GLU A 224 17.00 -3.53 -3.71
N PHE A 225 17.92 -4.46 -3.35
CA PHE A 225 17.64 -5.52 -2.40
C PHE A 225 18.05 -5.14 -0.97
N ASP A 226 17.15 -5.30 -0.03
CA ASP A 226 17.42 -5.03 1.39
C ASP A 226 18.29 -6.13 2.04
N LEU A 227 18.08 -7.38 1.64
CA LEU A 227 18.78 -8.55 2.19
C LEU A 227 19.25 -9.52 1.09
N PRO A 228 20.38 -10.20 1.32
CA PRO A 228 20.84 -11.29 0.44
C PRO A 228 19.98 -12.55 0.59
N SER A 229 20.10 -13.48 -0.35
CA SER A 229 19.45 -14.80 -0.29
C SER A 229 19.86 -15.65 0.90
N THR A 230 21.03 -15.36 1.48
CA THR A 230 21.61 -16.08 2.64
C THR A 230 21.18 -15.48 3.98
N ALA A 231 20.30 -14.47 3.98
CA ALA A 231 19.85 -13.83 5.20
C ALA A 231 19.20 -14.83 6.16
N THR A 232 19.64 -14.81 7.40
CA THR A 232 19.08 -15.63 8.48
C THR A 232 17.71 -15.12 8.92
N ALA A 233 16.90 -15.97 9.53
CA ALA A 233 15.61 -15.54 10.12
C ALA A 233 15.81 -14.40 11.15
N GLN A 234 16.90 -14.41 11.91
CA GLN A 234 17.18 -13.35 12.88
C GLN A 234 17.50 -12.00 12.20
N GLU A 235 18.24 -11.99 11.10
CA GLU A 235 18.52 -10.77 10.32
C GLU A 235 17.23 -10.22 9.71
N ILE A 236 16.36 -11.08 9.19
CA ILE A 236 15.04 -10.70 8.68
C ILE A 236 14.20 -10.05 9.78
N ILE A 237 14.10 -10.68 10.97
CA ILE A 237 13.35 -10.16 12.11
C ILE A 237 13.92 -8.83 12.61
N ASN A 238 15.24 -8.68 12.66
CA ASN A 238 15.89 -7.44 13.03
C ASN A 238 15.54 -6.30 12.05
N LEU A 239 15.55 -6.59 10.75
CA LEU A 239 15.18 -5.60 9.74
C LEU A 239 13.68 -5.27 9.79
N ILE A 240 12.79 -6.25 9.97
CA ILE A 240 11.36 -6.00 10.20
C ILE A 240 11.16 -5.04 11.38
N THR A 241 11.89 -5.27 12.47
CA THR A 241 11.82 -4.42 13.66
C THR A 241 12.28 -3.00 13.37
N ALA A 242 13.38 -2.84 12.67
CA ALA A 242 13.91 -1.53 12.29
C ALA A 242 12.95 -0.78 11.35
N VAL A 243 12.40 -1.48 10.34
CA VAL A 243 11.40 -0.93 9.40
C VAL A 243 10.09 -0.58 10.12
N GLY A 244 9.64 -1.42 11.04
CA GLY A 244 8.48 -1.15 11.89
C GLY A 244 8.65 0.08 12.76
N ASN A 245 9.88 0.39 13.20
CA ASN A 245 10.25 1.60 13.96
C ASN A 245 10.69 2.78 13.07
N GLY A 246 10.36 2.77 11.78
CA GLY A 246 10.49 3.93 10.90
C GLY A 246 11.68 3.91 9.95
N GLN A 247 12.55 2.88 9.97
CA GLN A 247 13.57 2.73 8.93
C GLN A 247 12.89 2.57 7.58
N LYS A 248 13.37 3.26 6.54
CA LYS A 248 12.88 3.08 5.16
C LYS A 248 13.53 1.88 4.52
N THR A 249 12.75 1.12 3.77
CA THR A 249 13.25 0.07 2.88
C THR A 249 13.88 0.68 1.62
N LYS A 250 14.62 -0.11 0.85
CA LYS A 250 15.21 0.36 -0.40
C LYS A 250 14.16 0.71 -1.44
N SER A 251 13.05 -0.02 -1.48
CA SER A 251 11.90 0.31 -2.34
C SER A 251 11.26 1.65 -1.99
N GLU A 252 11.15 1.98 -0.69
CA GLU A 252 10.66 3.30 -0.26
C GLU A 252 11.64 4.44 -0.57
N VAL A 253 12.94 4.19 -0.50
CA VAL A 253 13.98 5.20 -0.81
C VAL A 253 14.05 5.48 -2.29
N SER A 254 13.99 4.45 -3.13
CA SER A 254 14.03 4.57 -4.59
C SER A 254 12.68 4.97 -5.19
N GLY A 255 11.57 4.86 -4.43
CA GLY A 255 10.23 5.16 -4.90
C GLY A 255 9.71 4.18 -5.95
N ILE A 256 10.23 2.95 -5.95
CA ILE A 256 9.75 1.90 -6.86
C ILE A 256 8.43 1.31 -6.37
N GLY A 257 7.62 0.85 -7.33
CA GLY A 257 6.35 0.20 -7.08
C GLY A 257 5.15 1.06 -7.44
N GLU A 258 4.07 0.39 -7.74
CA GLU A 258 2.80 0.99 -8.13
C GLU A 258 1.66 0.36 -7.30
N ILE A 259 0.62 1.14 -7.04
CA ILE A 259 -0.64 0.63 -6.51
C ILE A 259 -1.50 0.23 -7.69
N VAL A 260 -1.67 -1.08 -7.89
CA VAL A 260 -2.40 -1.66 -9.01
C VAL A 260 -3.62 -2.38 -8.48
N ALA A 261 -4.81 -1.98 -8.91
CA ALA A 261 -6.04 -2.69 -8.59
C ALA A 261 -6.08 -4.04 -9.34
N PRO A 262 -6.31 -5.17 -8.65
CA PRO A 262 -6.36 -6.47 -9.29
C PRO A 262 -7.54 -6.57 -10.26
N ARG A 263 -7.31 -7.15 -11.44
CA ARG A 263 -8.33 -7.36 -12.47
C ARG A 263 -8.28 -8.77 -13.01
N SER A 264 -9.45 -9.35 -13.27
CA SER A 264 -9.63 -10.67 -13.89
C SER A 264 -9.80 -10.59 -15.40
N VAL A 265 -10.36 -9.48 -15.89
CA VAL A 265 -10.63 -9.26 -17.32
C VAL A 265 -9.82 -8.08 -17.83
N ARG A 266 -9.08 -8.27 -18.92
CA ARG A 266 -8.48 -7.15 -19.63
C ARG A 266 -9.59 -6.31 -20.25
N SER A 267 -9.65 -5.01 -19.93
CA SER A 267 -10.48 -4.08 -20.72
C SER A 267 -9.89 -3.98 -22.12
N VAL A 268 -10.73 -4.09 -23.10
CA VAL A 268 -10.41 -3.81 -24.50
C VAL A 268 -10.36 -2.29 -24.68
#